data_70c54de50a1ac71adfc31901f74c4f17
#
_entry.id   70c54de50a1ac71adfc31901f74c4f17
#
_cell.length_a   1.000
_cell.length_b   1.000
_cell.length_c   1.000
_cell.angle_alpha   90.00
_cell.angle_beta   90.00
_cell.angle_gamma   90.00
#
_symmetry.space_group_name_H-M   'P 1'
#
loop_
_entity.id
_entity.type
_entity.pdbx_description
1 polymer ?
#
loop_
_entity_poly.entity_id
_entity_poly.type
_entity_poly.pdbx_seq_one_letter_code
_entity_poly.pdbx_strand_id
1 'polypeptide(L)'
;MIDLAACPIGDAGFIASCRDQLDSDGVVTIPGFLTADAVRDLVAEAEAGRKDAFFTSSTHNVYLTPPRPELGEDHVFNRQITSSKGCITTDQVPAASGLHTIYDSPEFRSFLAQVVGEDALHEYADPLSSINVHYAGEGQELGWHFDNSAFAVTLLLQAPEDGGAFQYVRDLRDADNGEMNFDGVAAVLDGDESPCLLYTSPSPRDLWIS
;
A
#
# COMPACT_ATOMS: atom_id res chain seq x y z
N MET A 1 4.05 6.71 -19.65
CA MET A 1 3.46 6.34 -18.37
C MET A 1 4.56 5.90 -17.39
N ILE A 2 4.98 4.63 -17.42
CA ILE A 2 6.16 4.16 -16.66
C ILE A 2 7.42 4.78 -17.27
N ASP A 3 8.34 5.25 -16.45
CA ASP A 3 9.64 5.76 -16.90
C ASP A 3 10.62 4.58 -17.05
N LEU A 4 10.61 3.95 -18.23
CA LEU A 4 11.45 2.80 -18.50
C LEU A 4 12.95 3.13 -18.57
N ALA A 5 13.33 4.39 -18.65
CA ALA A 5 14.74 4.81 -18.58
C ALA A 5 15.23 4.83 -17.12
N ALA A 6 14.38 5.23 -16.17
CA ALA A 6 14.67 5.21 -14.76
C ALA A 6 14.41 3.82 -14.14
N CYS A 7 13.35 3.14 -14.59
CA CYS A 7 12.84 1.88 -14.03
C CYS A 7 12.68 0.84 -15.14
N PRO A 8 13.77 0.18 -15.57
CA PRO A 8 13.71 -0.80 -16.66
C PRO A 8 13.10 -2.13 -16.20
N ILE A 9 11.78 -2.17 -16.01
CA ILE A 9 11.02 -3.30 -15.47
C ILE A 9 11.15 -4.62 -16.28
N GLY A 10 11.72 -4.58 -17.50
CA GLY A 10 12.07 -5.76 -18.28
C GLY A 10 13.51 -6.22 -18.13
N ASP A 11 14.34 -5.49 -17.38
CA ASP A 11 15.75 -5.85 -17.18
C ASP A 11 15.92 -6.81 -16.00
N ALA A 12 16.56 -7.94 -16.25
CA ALA A 12 16.73 -9.00 -15.24
C ALA A 12 17.56 -8.54 -14.03
N GLY A 13 18.53 -7.65 -14.21
CA GLY A 13 19.35 -7.13 -13.12
C GLY A 13 18.54 -6.17 -12.23
N PHE A 14 17.71 -5.34 -12.83
CA PHE A 14 16.80 -4.45 -12.10
C PHE A 14 15.78 -5.24 -11.30
N ILE A 15 15.15 -6.27 -11.91
CA ILE A 15 14.20 -7.16 -11.24
C ILE A 15 14.86 -7.85 -10.04
N ALA A 16 16.06 -8.43 -10.24
CA ALA A 16 16.79 -9.10 -9.16
C ALA A 16 17.12 -8.14 -8.01
N SER A 17 17.54 -6.91 -8.32
CA SER A 17 17.80 -5.88 -7.30
C SER A 17 16.55 -5.50 -6.50
N CYS A 18 15.38 -5.37 -7.17
CA CYS A 18 14.12 -5.11 -6.48
C CYS A 18 13.72 -6.27 -5.57
N ARG A 19 13.90 -7.51 -6.04
CA ARG A 19 13.62 -8.71 -5.25
C ARG A 19 14.54 -8.81 -4.04
N ASP A 20 15.85 -8.63 -4.23
CA ASP A 20 16.84 -8.68 -3.13
C ASP A 20 16.50 -7.64 -2.05
N GLN A 21 16.07 -6.44 -2.45
CA GLN A 21 15.63 -5.40 -1.52
C GLN A 21 14.34 -5.81 -0.79
N LEU A 22 13.34 -6.34 -1.50
CA LEU A 22 12.09 -6.81 -0.88
C LEU A 22 12.38 -7.92 0.13
N ASP A 23 13.23 -8.89 -0.22
CA ASP A 23 13.62 -10.00 0.65
C ASP A 23 14.40 -9.52 1.89
N SER A 24 15.29 -8.52 1.73
CA SER A 24 16.10 -8.00 2.84
C SER A 24 15.33 -7.05 3.74
N ASP A 25 14.48 -6.17 3.18
CA ASP A 25 13.88 -5.05 3.92
C ASP A 25 12.38 -5.23 4.17
N GLY A 26 11.73 -6.23 3.52
CA GLY A 26 10.27 -6.41 3.55
C GLY A 26 9.51 -5.38 2.72
N VAL A 27 10.23 -4.50 2.05
CA VAL A 27 9.67 -3.46 1.19
C VAL A 27 10.69 -3.06 0.13
N VAL A 28 10.24 -2.78 -1.07
CA VAL A 28 11.04 -2.14 -2.10
C VAL A 28 10.40 -0.83 -2.53
N THR A 29 11.20 0.23 -2.58
CA THR A 29 10.79 1.53 -3.14
C THR A 29 11.47 1.71 -4.48
N ILE A 30 10.69 2.06 -5.49
CA ILE A 30 11.15 2.30 -6.86
C ILE A 30 10.96 3.79 -7.19
N PRO A 31 11.96 4.63 -6.94
CA PRO A 31 11.87 6.07 -7.16
C PRO A 31 11.76 6.39 -8.66
N GLY A 32 10.93 7.38 -8.96
CA GLY A 32 10.77 7.85 -10.34
C GLY A 32 10.08 6.84 -11.25
N PHE A 33 9.27 5.94 -10.71
CA PHE A 33 8.56 4.91 -11.48
C PHE A 33 7.69 5.48 -12.60
N LEU A 34 7.02 6.61 -12.34
CA LEU A 34 6.24 7.31 -13.36
C LEU A 34 7.00 8.49 -13.98
N THR A 35 6.72 8.77 -15.25
CA THR A 35 7.14 10.03 -15.87
C THR A 35 6.45 11.22 -15.20
N ALA A 36 7.09 12.39 -15.21
CA ALA A 36 6.53 13.61 -14.64
C ALA A 36 5.17 14.00 -15.24
N ASP A 37 5.00 13.77 -16.55
CA ASP A 37 3.73 14.05 -17.24
C ASP A 37 2.62 13.10 -16.76
N ALA A 38 2.94 11.81 -16.60
CA ALA A 38 1.98 10.84 -16.08
C ALA A 38 1.50 11.18 -14.65
N VAL A 39 2.42 11.58 -13.77
CA VAL A 39 2.06 12.02 -12.40
C VAL A 39 1.13 13.23 -12.45
N ARG A 40 1.49 14.25 -13.25
CA ARG A 40 0.66 15.46 -13.36
C ARG A 40 -0.76 15.12 -13.82
N ASP A 41 -0.88 14.24 -14.82
CA ASP A 41 -2.16 13.86 -15.39
C ASP A 41 -2.99 13.04 -14.39
N LEU A 42 -2.37 12.09 -13.67
CA LEU A 42 -3.01 11.28 -12.63
C LEU A 42 -3.42 12.10 -11.40
N VAL A 43 -2.61 13.07 -10.98
CA VAL A 43 -2.96 13.99 -9.89
C VAL A 43 -4.18 14.83 -10.27
N ALA A 44 -4.19 15.39 -11.50
CA ALA A 44 -5.32 16.16 -11.98
C ALA A 44 -6.61 15.32 -12.05
N GLU A 45 -6.50 14.07 -12.49
CA GLU A 45 -7.61 13.11 -12.52
C GLU A 45 -8.08 12.78 -11.10
N ALA A 46 -7.17 12.47 -10.18
CA ALA A 46 -7.50 12.18 -8.78
C ALA A 46 -8.20 13.38 -8.11
N GLU A 47 -7.69 14.61 -8.30
CA GLU A 47 -8.34 15.82 -7.77
C GLU A 47 -9.75 16.03 -8.35
N ALA A 48 -9.96 15.76 -9.63
CA ALA A 48 -11.29 15.85 -10.24
C ALA A 48 -12.26 14.80 -9.67
N GLY A 49 -11.77 13.61 -9.32
CA GLY A 49 -12.52 12.51 -8.71
C GLY A 49 -12.81 12.69 -7.21
N ARG A 50 -12.07 13.56 -6.51
CA ARG A 50 -12.17 13.74 -5.05
C ARG A 50 -13.57 14.05 -4.53
N LYS A 51 -14.37 14.75 -5.32
CA LYS A 51 -15.78 15.09 -4.98
C LYS A 51 -16.69 13.86 -4.86
N ASP A 52 -16.32 12.77 -5.55
CA ASP A 52 -17.07 11.52 -5.59
C ASP A 52 -16.50 10.48 -4.62
N ALA A 53 -15.42 10.84 -3.91
CA ALA A 53 -14.78 9.97 -2.94
C ALA A 53 -15.65 9.76 -1.71
N PHE A 54 -15.67 8.52 -1.22
CA PHE A 54 -16.28 8.18 0.07
C PHE A 54 -15.28 8.48 1.20
N PHE A 55 -15.56 9.51 1.98
CA PHE A 55 -14.78 9.86 3.17
C PHE A 55 -15.38 9.18 4.40
N THR A 56 -14.54 8.49 5.15
CA THR A 56 -14.95 7.76 6.35
C THR A 56 -13.95 7.94 7.47
N SER A 57 -14.42 7.82 8.69
CA SER A 57 -13.62 7.60 9.89
C SER A 57 -14.24 6.44 10.64
N SER A 58 -13.47 5.39 10.84
CA SER A 58 -13.93 4.15 11.48
C SER A 58 -12.87 3.58 12.38
N THR A 59 -13.28 2.72 13.32
CA THR A 59 -12.37 1.96 14.16
C THR A 59 -12.37 0.48 13.76
N HIS A 60 -11.22 -0.13 13.89
CA HIS A 60 -11.00 -1.56 13.64
C HIS A 60 -9.88 -2.07 14.54
N ASN A 61 -9.78 -3.37 14.74
CA ASN A 61 -8.57 -3.94 15.31
C ASN A 61 -7.51 -4.13 14.21
N VAL A 62 -6.26 -4.30 14.58
CA VAL A 62 -5.16 -4.45 13.61
C VAL A 62 -5.30 -5.67 12.69
N TYR A 63 -6.10 -6.66 13.06
CA TYR A 63 -6.33 -7.88 12.27
C TYR A 63 -7.47 -7.75 11.26
N LEU A 64 -8.17 -6.60 11.24
CA LEU A 64 -9.34 -6.32 10.38
C LEU A 64 -10.42 -7.40 10.46
N THR A 65 -10.63 -7.97 11.64
CA THR A 65 -11.58 -9.04 11.90
C THR A 65 -12.56 -8.65 13.02
N PRO A 66 -13.70 -9.31 13.13
CA PRO A 66 -14.58 -9.10 14.28
C PRO A 66 -13.85 -9.32 15.61
N PRO A 67 -14.22 -8.57 16.68
CA PRO A 67 -13.62 -8.75 17.99
C PRO A 67 -13.86 -10.17 18.53
N ARG A 68 -12.97 -10.61 19.40
CA ARG A 68 -13.06 -11.90 20.12
C ARG A 68 -13.43 -11.65 21.57
N PRO A 69 -14.72 -11.73 21.95
CA PRO A 69 -15.16 -11.43 23.32
C PRO A 69 -14.52 -12.31 24.38
N GLU A 70 -14.14 -13.53 24.04
CA GLU A 70 -13.46 -14.48 24.92
C GLU A 70 -12.08 -14.02 25.39
N LEU A 71 -11.45 -13.10 24.66
CA LEU A 71 -10.15 -12.54 25.05
C LEU A 71 -10.27 -11.32 25.98
N GLY A 72 -11.50 -10.81 26.18
CA GLY A 72 -11.74 -9.59 26.95
C GLY A 72 -11.51 -8.29 26.15
N GLU A 73 -12.08 -7.19 26.63
CA GLU A 73 -12.05 -5.89 25.94
C GLU A 73 -10.64 -5.26 25.91
N ASP A 74 -9.86 -5.47 26.97
CA ASP A 74 -8.51 -4.91 27.10
C ASP A 74 -7.44 -5.69 26.34
N HIS A 75 -7.78 -6.85 25.78
CA HIS A 75 -6.83 -7.66 25.04
C HIS A 75 -6.43 -6.98 23.73
N VAL A 76 -5.13 -7.01 23.37
CA VAL A 76 -4.57 -6.34 22.20
C VAL A 76 -5.30 -6.69 20.89
N PHE A 77 -5.81 -7.94 20.77
CA PHE A 77 -6.61 -8.36 19.62
C PHE A 77 -7.87 -7.50 19.44
N ASN A 78 -8.51 -7.06 20.53
CA ASN A 78 -9.75 -6.29 20.51
C ASN A 78 -9.51 -4.77 20.52
N ARG A 79 -8.25 -4.34 20.68
CA ARG A 79 -7.88 -2.92 20.72
C ARG A 79 -8.28 -2.22 19.44
N GLN A 80 -8.99 -1.09 19.57
CA GLN A 80 -9.51 -0.34 18.43
C GLN A 80 -8.53 0.74 17.98
N ILE A 81 -8.28 0.75 16.67
CA ILE A 81 -7.42 1.71 15.98
C ILE A 81 -8.30 2.51 15.03
N THR A 82 -8.08 3.82 14.95
CA THR A 82 -8.82 4.69 14.05
C THR A 82 -8.16 4.74 12.68
N SER A 83 -8.97 4.65 11.64
CA SER A 83 -8.58 4.97 10.27
C SER A 83 -9.53 6.00 9.70
N SER A 84 -9.00 7.05 9.09
CA SER A 84 -9.80 8.09 8.43
C SER A 84 -9.16 8.46 7.10
N LYS A 85 -9.90 8.29 6.03
CA LYS A 85 -9.45 8.56 4.66
C LYS A 85 -10.64 8.74 3.71
N GLY A 86 -10.39 9.35 2.55
CA GLY A 86 -11.27 9.26 1.40
C GLY A 86 -10.81 8.15 0.46
N CYS A 87 -11.73 7.58 -0.30
CA CYS A 87 -11.42 6.57 -1.30
C CYS A 87 -12.37 6.68 -2.49
N ILE A 88 -11.84 6.57 -3.71
CA ILE A 88 -12.58 6.16 -4.88
C ILE A 88 -12.13 4.76 -5.29
N THR A 89 -13.08 3.97 -5.78
CA THR A 89 -12.87 2.57 -6.20
C THR A 89 -12.75 2.47 -7.72
N THR A 90 -12.36 1.30 -8.20
CA THR A 90 -12.06 1.04 -9.62
C THR A 90 -13.14 1.54 -10.58
N ASP A 91 -14.42 1.36 -10.24
CA ASP A 91 -15.55 1.78 -11.06
C ASP A 91 -15.72 3.31 -11.16
N GLN A 92 -15.11 4.05 -10.25
CA GLN A 92 -15.08 5.52 -10.25
C GLN A 92 -13.84 6.07 -10.97
N VAL A 93 -12.84 5.23 -11.22
CA VAL A 93 -11.65 5.61 -12.01
C VAL A 93 -12.04 5.65 -13.49
N PRO A 94 -11.77 6.75 -14.22
CA PRO A 94 -12.10 6.84 -15.63
C PRO A 94 -11.51 5.69 -16.46
N ALA A 95 -12.28 5.09 -17.36
CA ALA A 95 -11.82 3.97 -18.17
C ALA A 95 -10.59 4.28 -19.04
N ALA A 96 -10.34 5.56 -19.35
CA ALA A 96 -9.17 6.01 -20.09
C ALA A 96 -7.99 6.38 -19.16
N SER A 97 -8.11 6.16 -17.85
CA SER A 97 -7.09 6.48 -16.87
C SER A 97 -5.78 5.74 -17.15
N GLY A 98 -4.68 6.42 -16.88
CA GLY A 98 -3.37 5.79 -16.84
C GLY A 98 -3.23 4.72 -15.77
N LEU A 99 -4.03 4.77 -14.70
CA LEU A 99 -4.05 3.72 -13.66
C LEU A 99 -4.48 2.38 -14.24
N HIS A 100 -5.53 2.34 -15.08
CA HIS A 100 -5.93 1.14 -15.80
C HIS A 100 -4.82 0.66 -16.74
N THR A 101 -4.18 1.59 -17.47
CA THR A 101 -3.07 1.24 -18.38
C THR A 101 -1.92 0.55 -17.65
N ILE A 102 -1.59 0.99 -16.42
CA ILE A 102 -0.54 0.36 -15.61
C ILE A 102 -1.03 -0.98 -15.07
N TYR A 103 -2.21 -1.01 -14.46
CA TYR A 103 -2.78 -2.21 -13.84
C TYR A 103 -2.95 -3.36 -14.84
N ASP A 104 -3.42 -3.05 -16.05
CA ASP A 104 -3.67 -4.01 -17.12
C ASP A 104 -2.41 -4.40 -17.92
N SER A 105 -1.25 -3.72 -17.67
CA SER A 105 -0.01 -4.00 -18.40
C SER A 105 0.54 -5.39 -18.08
N PRO A 106 0.65 -6.28 -19.09
CA PRO A 106 1.26 -7.59 -18.90
C PRO A 106 2.73 -7.51 -18.46
N GLU A 107 3.47 -6.50 -18.94
CA GLU A 107 4.86 -6.27 -18.61
C GLU A 107 5.02 -5.88 -17.14
N PHE A 108 4.16 -4.99 -16.66
CA PHE A 108 4.18 -4.58 -15.25
C PHE A 108 3.75 -5.75 -14.34
N ARG A 109 2.73 -6.50 -14.72
CA ARG A 109 2.29 -7.69 -13.98
C ARG A 109 3.38 -8.76 -13.91
N SER A 110 4.10 -8.99 -15.03
CA SER A 110 5.24 -9.91 -15.07
C SER A 110 6.41 -9.44 -14.20
N PHE A 111 6.69 -8.13 -14.19
CA PHE A 111 7.67 -7.53 -13.31
C PHE A 111 7.33 -7.78 -11.84
N LEU A 112 6.10 -7.45 -11.43
CA LEU A 112 5.64 -7.68 -10.05
C LEU A 112 5.74 -9.15 -9.66
N ALA A 113 5.27 -10.07 -10.50
CA ALA A 113 5.35 -11.52 -10.24
C ALA A 113 6.79 -11.95 -9.93
N GLN A 114 7.74 -11.51 -10.75
CA GLN A 114 9.15 -11.85 -10.57
C GLN A 114 9.75 -11.23 -9.29
N VAL A 115 9.37 -10.00 -8.94
CA VAL A 115 9.84 -9.32 -7.71
C VAL A 115 9.32 -10.02 -6.46
N VAL A 116 8.02 -10.39 -6.44
CA VAL A 116 7.42 -11.09 -5.27
C VAL A 116 7.65 -12.59 -5.27
N GLY A 117 8.31 -13.15 -6.31
CA GLY A 117 8.69 -14.55 -6.36
C GLY A 117 7.56 -15.50 -6.76
N GLU A 118 6.53 -15.00 -7.42
CA GLU A 118 5.39 -15.78 -7.89
C GLU A 118 5.53 -16.15 -9.37
N ASP A 119 4.96 -17.29 -9.77
CA ASP A 119 4.95 -17.72 -11.17
C ASP A 119 4.09 -16.80 -12.05
N ALA A 120 2.99 -16.29 -11.50
CA ALA A 120 2.09 -15.36 -12.18
C ALA A 120 1.23 -14.59 -11.17
N LEU A 121 0.86 -13.36 -11.51
CA LEU A 121 -0.15 -12.58 -10.81
C LEU A 121 -1.44 -12.54 -11.61
N HIS A 122 -2.55 -12.66 -10.89
CA HIS A 122 -3.89 -12.59 -11.46
C HIS A 122 -4.56 -11.28 -11.10
N GLU A 123 -5.55 -10.90 -11.90
CA GLU A 123 -6.39 -9.76 -11.56
C GLU A 123 -7.15 -10.02 -10.26
N TYR A 124 -7.33 -8.96 -9.48
CA TYR A 124 -8.08 -9.06 -8.24
C TYR A 124 -9.54 -9.43 -8.55
N ALA A 125 -10.06 -10.42 -7.83
CA ALA A 125 -11.39 -10.99 -8.13
C ALA A 125 -12.54 -10.00 -7.88
N ASP A 126 -12.36 -9.05 -6.96
CA ASP A 126 -13.34 -7.99 -6.71
C ASP A 126 -13.10 -6.82 -7.68
N PRO A 127 -14.02 -6.58 -8.62
CA PRO A 127 -13.85 -5.53 -9.64
C PRO A 127 -13.87 -4.10 -9.06
N LEU A 128 -14.29 -3.92 -7.81
CA LEU A 128 -14.29 -2.62 -7.16
C LEU A 128 -12.99 -2.31 -6.42
N SER A 129 -12.16 -3.32 -6.16
CA SER A 129 -10.96 -3.21 -5.32
C SER A 129 -9.64 -3.36 -6.06
N SER A 130 -9.68 -3.47 -7.40
CA SER A 130 -8.48 -3.61 -8.23
C SER A 130 -7.60 -2.37 -8.19
N ILE A 131 -8.23 -1.19 -8.21
CA ILE A 131 -7.58 0.11 -8.13
C ILE A 131 -8.32 0.95 -7.09
N ASN A 132 -7.59 1.42 -6.10
CA ASN A 132 -8.14 2.33 -5.09
C ASN A 132 -7.30 3.61 -5.07
N VAL A 133 -7.94 4.77 -5.20
CA VAL A 133 -7.27 6.06 -5.01
C VAL A 133 -7.66 6.61 -3.65
N HIS A 134 -6.68 6.70 -2.77
CA HIS A 134 -6.87 7.17 -1.41
C HIS A 134 -6.56 8.66 -1.28
N TYR A 135 -7.37 9.34 -0.49
CA TYR A 135 -7.21 10.75 -0.16
C TYR A 135 -7.04 10.86 1.36
N ALA A 136 -5.97 11.52 1.76
CA ALA A 136 -5.73 11.88 3.15
C ALA A 136 -5.59 13.41 3.25
N GLY A 137 -6.40 14.03 4.06
CA GLY A 137 -6.31 15.44 4.43
C GLY A 137 -5.62 15.63 5.78
N GLU A 138 -5.51 16.88 6.21
CA GLU A 138 -4.96 17.22 7.52
C GLU A 138 -5.69 16.46 8.65
N GLY A 139 -4.92 15.82 9.53
CA GLY A 139 -5.44 15.03 10.65
C GLY A 139 -6.06 13.69 10.28
N GLN A 140 -6.00 13.28 9.02
CA GLN A 140 -6.42 11.95 8.59
C GLN A 140 -5.24 10.98 8.62
N GLU A 141 -5.53 9.73 8.98
CA GLU A 141 -4.53 8.68 9.09
C GLU A 141 -5.10 7.32 8.68
N LEU A 142 -4.25 6.45 8.20
CA LEU A 142 -4.54 5.03 8.04
C LEU A 142 -3.92 4.29 9.24
N GLY A 143 -4.78 3.82 10.15
CA GLY A 143 -4.34 3.16 11.37
C GLY A 143 -3.63 1.83 11.12
N TRP A 144 -2.84 1.38 12.09
CA TRP A 144 -2.14 0.11 12.04
C TRP A 144 -3.06 -1.06 11.68
N HIS A 145 -2.65 -1.87 10.72
CA HIS A 145 -3.37 -3.08 10.34
C HIS A 145 -2.44 -4.06 9.63
N PHE A 146 -2.83 -5.31 9.65
CA PHE A 146 -2.24 -6.31 8.78
C PHE A 146 -3.02 -6.37 7.47
N ASP A 147 -2.31 -6.31 6.35
CA ASP A 147 -2.94 -6.54 5.06
C ASP A 147 -3.45 -7.98 4.94
N ASN A 148 -4.56 -8.15 4.21
CA ASN A 148 -5.15 -9.46 3.95
C ASN A 148 -4.51 -10.16 2.73
N SER A 149 -3.70 -9.43 1.96
CA SER A 149 -2.93 -9.93 0.82
C SER A 149 -1.49 -10.25 1.22
N ALA A 150 -0.84 -11.13 0.48
CA ALA A 150 0.55 -11.50 0.72
C ALA A 150 1.53 -10.34 0.44
N PHE A 151 1.12 -9.39 -0.40
CA PHE A 151 1.87 -8.17 -0.69
C PHE A 151 0.90 -7.05 -1.09
N ALA A 152 1.34 -5.81 -0.94
CA ALA A 152 0.63 -4.62 -1.40
C ALA A 152 1.49 -3.82 -2.39
N VAL A 153 0.84 -3.17 -3.34
CA VAL A 153 1.48 -2.27 -4.32
C VAL A 153 0.88 -0.89 -4.14
N THR A 154 1.70 0.07 -3.77
CA THR A 154 1.27 1.45 -3.53
C THR A 154 2.01 2.41 -4.46
N LEU A 155 1.28 3.28 -5.13
CA LEU A 155 1.79 4.32 -6.00
C LEU A 155 1.52 5.69 -5.37
N LEU A 156 2.59 6.40 -4.98
CA LEU A 156 2.47 7.75 -4.46
C LEU A 156 2.28 8.74 -5.60
N LEU A 157 1.12 9.37 -5.67
CA LEU A 157 0.80 10.39 -6.68
C LEU A 157 1.13 11.81 -6.19
N GLN A 158 0.89 12.07 -4.91
CA GLN A 158 1.15 13.39 -4.29
C GLN A 158 1.66 13.21 -2.87
N ALA A 159 2.87 13.70 -2.63
CA ALA A 159 3.43 13.73 -1.29
C ALA A 159 2.76 14.83 -0.44
N PRO A 160 2.57 14.60 0.87
CA PRO A 160 2.13 15.64 1.79
C PRO A 160 3.22 16.72 1.95
N GLU A 161 2.81 17.93 2.36
CA GLU A 161 3.75 19.01 2.71
C GLU A 161 4.50 18.73 4.01
N ASP A 162 3.82 18.03 4.95
CA ASP A 162 4.37 17.61 6.25
C ASP A 162 3.65 16.36 6.74
N GLY A 163 4.33 15.52 7.52
CA GLY A 163 3.80 14.25 8.04
C GLY A 163 3.61 13.18 6.97
N GLY A 164 2.62 12.30 7.16
CA GLY A 164 2.20 11.28 6.19
C GLY A 164 3.24 10.22 5.87
N ALA A 165 4.16 9.92 6.80
CA ALA A 165 5.12 8.84 6.63
C ALA A 165 4.41 7.49 6.62
N PHE A 166 4.80 6.60 5.68
CA PHE A 166 4.40 5.21 5.72
C PHE A 166 5.25 4.49 6.76
N GLN A 167 4.58 3.80 7.68
CA GLN A 167 5.21 3.04 8.77
C GLN A 167 4.93 1.56 8.58
N TYR A 168 5.93 0.71 8.81
CA TYR A 168 5.75 -0.75 8.76
C TYR A 168 6.62 -1.45 9.79
N VAL A 169 6.22 -2.65 10.17
CA VAL A 169 7.01 -3.55 11.03
C VAL A 169 7.08 -4.90 10.33
N ARG A 170 8.30 -5.39 10.12
CA ARG A 170 8.55 -6.68 9.46
C ARG A 170 8.28 -7.84 10.40
N ASP A 171 7.89 -8.94 9.81
CA ASP A 171 7.87 -10.27 10.45
C ASP A 171 7.14 -10.26 11.82
N LEU A 172 6.20 -9.29 12.00
CA LEU A 172 5.47 -9.14 13.25
C LEU A 172 4.49 -10.30 13.48
N ARG A 173 4.02 -10.93 12.41
CA ARG A 173 3.06 -12.05 12.45
C ARG A 173 3.49 -13.13 11.46
N ASP A 174 3.39 -14.40 11.87
CA ASP A 174 3.46 -15.55 10.97
C ASP A 174 2.05 -16.07 10.70
N ALA A 175 1.43 -15.57 9.63
CA ALA A 175 0.08 -15.91 9.25
C ALA A 175 -0.05 -17.37 8.76
N ASP A 176 0.98 -17.92 8.15
CA ASP A 176 1.00 -19.28 7.59
C ASP A 176 0.99 -20.34 8.72
N ASN A 177 1.65 -20.05 9.81
CA ASN A 177 1.65 -20.88 11.01
C ASN A 177 0.56 -20.50 12.04
N GLY A 178 -0.24 -19.46 11.75
CA GLY A 178 -1.31 -18.98 12.62
C GLY A 178 -0.81 -18.25 13.87
N GLU A 179 0.45 -17.81 13.87
CA GLU A 179 1.02 -17.07 15.00
C GLU A 179 0.57 -15.62 14.97
N MET A 180 -0.05 -15.17 16.03
CA MET A 180 -0.64 -13.83 16.16
C MET A 180 0.31 -12.81 16.79
N ASN A 181 1.34 -13.28 17.51
CA ASN A 181 2.34 -12.47 18.21
C ASN A 181 1.74 -11.28 18.99
N PHE A 182 0.82 -11.57 19.90
CA PHE A 182 0.09 -10.53 20.64
C PHE A 182 1.01 -9.58 21.41
N ASP A 183 2.11 -10.08 21.97
CA ASP A 183 3.07 -9.27 22.73
C ASP A 183 3.81 -8.28 21.82
N GLY A 184 4.26 -8.71 20.62
CA GLY A 184 4.89 -7.83 19.64
C GLY A 184 3.92 -6.80 19.11
N VAL A 185 2.67 -7.19 18.82
CA VAL A 185 1.63 -6.25 18.39
C VAL A 185 1.34 -5.20 19.47
N ALA A 186 1.27 -5.62 20.76
CA ALA A 186 1.09 -4.68 21.86
C ALA A 186 2.24 -3.68 21.94
N ALA A 187 3.50 -4.13 21.82
CA ALA A 187 4.69 -3.27 21.85
C ALA A 187 4.66 -2.20 20.74
N VAL A 188 4.24 -2.57 19.53
CA VAL A 188 4.07 -1.62 18.41
C VAL A 188 2.98 -0.59 18.74
N LEU A 189 1.81 -1.04 19.20
CA LEU A 189 0.68 -0.17 19.50
C LEU A 189 0.90 0.74 20.71
N ASP A 190 1.77 0.34 21.63
CA ASP A 190 2.16 1.12 22.81
C ASP A 190 3.35 2.07 22.51
N GLY A 191 3.98 1.91 21.34
CA GLY A 191 5.14 2.72 20.94
C GLY A 191 6.45 2.26 21.59
N ASP A 192 6.47 1.06 22.18
CA ASP A 192 7.67 0.46 22.76
C ASP A 192 8.61 -0.10 21.69
N GLU A 193 8.07 -0.43 20.52
CA GLU A 193 8.81 -0.84 19.34
C GLU A 193 8.75 0.25 18.26
N SER A 194 9.92 0.63 17.74
CA SER A 194 10.01 1.67 16.70
C SER A 194 9.75 1.05 15.33
N PRO A 195 8.75 1.53 14.58
CA PRO A 195 8.51 1.07 13.23
C PRO A 195 9.63 1.51 12.28
N CYS A 196 9.78 0.75 11.20
CA CYS A 196 10.52 1.23 10.05
C CYS A 196 9.72 2.35 9.38
N LEU A 197 10.41 3.40 8.98
CA LEU A 197 9.81 4.53 8.28
C LEU A 197 10.21 4.47 6.80
N LEU A 198 9.24 4.36 5.93
CA LEU A 198 9.40 4.79 4.55
C LEU A 198 9.10 6.28 4.53
N TYR A 199 10.18 7.09 4.50
CA TYR A 199 10.00 8.47 4.15
C TYR A 199 9.55 8.51 2.70
N THR A 200 8.37 9.06 2.48
CA THR A 200 8.00 9.45 1.14
C THR A 200 9.11 10.37 0.65
N SER A 201 9.93 9.87 -0.26
CA SER A 201 10.86 10.73 -0.99
C SER A 201 10.07 11.93 -1.49
N PRO A 202 10.63 13.13 -1.55
CA PRO A 202 9.90 14.32 -2.02
C PRO A 202 9.44 14.21 -3.48
N SER A 203 9.60 13.05 -4.11
CA SER A 203 9.17 12.79 -5.49
C SER A 203 7.85 12.02 -5.52
N PRO A 204 6.75 12.64 -5.97
CA PRO A 204 5.45 11.97 -6.14
C PRO A 204 5.45 11.07 -7.38
N ARG A 205 6.40 10.15 -7.52
CA ARG A 205 6.55 9.25 -8.68
C ARG A 205 6.99 7.86 -8.27
N ASP A 206 6.99 7.59 -6.96
CA ASP A 206 7.58 6.39 -6.42
C ASP A 206 6.54 5.26 -6.33
N LEU A 207 6.95 4.06 -6.68
CA LEU A 207 6.19 2.82 -6.49
C LEU A 207 6.78 2.07 -5.30
N TRP A 208 5.92 1.53 -4.43
CA TRP A 208 6.31 0.63 -3.36
C TRP A 208 5.63 -0.72 -3.49
N ILE A 209 6.36 -1.76 -3.11
CA ILE A 209 5.86 -3.12 -2.95
C ILE A 209 6.28 -3.56 -1.55
N SER A 210 5.34 -3.96 -0.74
CA SER A 210 5.57 -4.44 0.63
C SER A 210 4.86 -5.75 0.87
#